data_2a11e339aff4d72a8ea9b7f9d50ce41b
#
_entry.id   2a11e339aff4d72a8ea9b7f9d50ce41b
#
_cell.length_a   1.000
_cell.length_b   1.000
_cell.length_c   1.000
_cell.angle_alpha   90.00
_cell.angle_beta   90.00
_cell.angle_gamma   90.00
#
_symmetry.space_group_name_H-M   'P 1'
#
loop_
_entity.id
_entity.type
_entity.pdbx_description
1 polymer ?
#
loop_
_entity_poly.entity_id
_entity_poly.type
_entity_poly.pdbx_seq_one_letter_code
_entity_poly.pdbx_strand_id
1 'polypeptide(L)'
;MSAKYVFVTGGVVSSLGKGLAAASIGCLLESRGLRVNMMKFDPYLNVDPGTMSPFQHGEVFVTDDGAETDLDLGHYERFTHAPLSRDNNLTTGRIYEQIILKERRGDYLGKTVQVIPHVTNEIKNAMRKVSANGADVTIIEIGGTVGDIESLPFLEAIRQMRQELGRENTVFVHLTLVPYITAAQELKTKPTQHSVKELLSIGIQADVLLCRSDRPLPREMKQKIAQFCNVEEKAVIGATTVPSIYEVPLRFADEGLDTLILKYLHKEAPEADLARWKDLVDRCYHPKDEVNIGIIGKYVEYEDSYKSLKEALTHGAISQNLKLVVTWIEAEGLESKTPDDRSYESQLEGLDGILVPGGFGKRGIEGMLNAIRYAREKQVPYFGICLGMQTACIEYARNVCGLKDANSSEFDTAAQHRIIYKLRELLGVEEMGGTMRLGAWTCILQEDTLASRAYGGATEISERHRHRYEFNREYEALLTGGGLRISGTTPDATYVEIVELPGHPYFLGCQFHPEFKSKPLEPHPLFREFITASYKNRLGRKSAEELKSVSVVR
;
A
#
# COMPACT_ATOMS: atom_id res chain seq x y z
N MET A 1 7.77 -29.33 14.25
CA MET A 1 7.01 -29.67 13.02
C MET A 1 7.75 -29.07 11.85
N SER A 2 7.73 -29.72 10.68
CA SER A 2 8.32 -29.17 9.45
C SER A 2 7.51 -27.94 9.01
N ALA A 3 8.20 -26.87 8.59
CA ALA A 3 7.56 -25.66 8.07
C ALA A 3 6.75 -25.99 6.80
N LYS A 4 5.56 -25.42 6.67
CA LYS A 4 4.65 -25.61 5.53
C LYS A 4 4.74 -24.37 4.60
N TYR A 5 4.73 -24.61 3.29
CA TYR A 5 4.89 -23.54 2.29
C TYR A 5 3.78 -23.57 1.25
N VAL A 6 3.28 -22.40 0.90
CA VAL A 6 2.42 -22.16 -0.25
C VAL A 6 3.15 -21.24 -1.21
N PHE A 7 3.47 -21.72 -2.39
CA PHE A 7 4.13 -20.94 -3.43
C PHE A 7 3.10 -20.42 -4.42
N VAL A 8 3.00 -19.11 -4.57
CA VAL A 8 2.08 -18.47 -5.50
C VAL A 8 2.87 -17.98 -6.71
N THR A 9 2.55 -18.51 -7.86
CA THR A 9 3.13 -18.13 -9.16
C THR A 9 2.06 -17.61 -10.08
N GLY A 10 2.43 -16.89 -11.12
CA GLY A 10 1.46 -16.42 -12.11
C GLY A 10 2.00 -16.46 -13.52
N GLY A 11 1.11 -16.59 -14.47
CA GLY A 11 1.45 -16.65 -15.88
C GLY A 11 0.49 -15.84 -16.73
N VAL A 12 0.76 -15.81 -18.05
CA VAL A 12 0.02 -15.11 -19.09
C VAL A 12 0.34 -13.61 -19.18
N VAL A 13 0.06 -12.84 -18.10
CA VAL A 13 0.29 -11.36 -18.08
C VAL A 13 0.67 -10.91 -16.66
N SER A 14 1.34 -9.77 -16.56
CA SER A 14 1.56 -9.05 -15.31
C SER A 14 0.22 -8.50 -14.75
N SER A 15 0.24 -8.01 -13.51
CA SER A 15 -0.94 -7.39 -12.85
C SER A 15 -2.18 -8.29 -12.79
N LEU A 16 -2.00 -9.61 -12.82
CA LEU A 16 -3.09 -10.59 -12.73
C LEU A 16 -3.70 -10.68 -11.31
N GLY A 17 -3.02 -10.11 -10.32
CA GLY A 17 -3.45 -10.06 -8.92
C GLY A 17 -2.86 -11.13 -8.03
N LYS A 18 -1.60 -11.53 -8.26
CA LYS A 18 -0.86 -12.49 -7.40
C LYS A 18 -0.79 -12.04 -5.95
N GLY A 19 -0.42 -10.76 -5.71
CA GLY A 19 -0.32 -10.19 -4.37
C GLY A 19 -1.63 -10.26 -3.60
N LEU A 20 -2.72 -9.87 -4.24
CA LEU A 20 -4.06 -9.98 -3.66
C LEU A 20 -4.48 -11.45 -3.40
N ALA A 21 -4.13 -12.36 -4.32
CA ALA A 21 -4.41 -13.79 -4.14
C ALA A 21 -3.61 -14.38 -2.97
N ALA A 22 -2.31 -14.06 -2.87
CA ALA A 22 -1.46 -14.46 -1.75
C ALA A 22 -1.97 -13.92 -0.42
N ALA A 23 -2.31 -12.62 -0.37
CA ALA A 23 -2.90 -11.97 0.81
C ALA A 23 -4.23 -12.61 1.22
N SER A 24 -5.09 -12.93 0.24
CA SER A 24 -6.39 -13.59 0.50
C SER A 24 -6.22 -15.02 1.03
N ILE A 25 -5.24 -15.76 0.53
CA ILE A 25 -4.89 -17.09 1.08
C ILE A 25 -4.41 -16.92 2.53
N GLY A 26 -3.56 -15.93 2.81
CA GLY A 26 -3.11 -15.61 4.16
C GLY A 26 -4.26 -15.30 5.10
N CYS A 27 -5.17 -14.41 4.68
CA CYS A 27 -6.39 -14.07 5.42
C CYS A 27 -7.23 -15.31 5.76
N LEU A 28 -7.45 -16.19 4.81
CA LEU A 28 -8.23 -17.41 5.01
C LEU A 28 -7.58 -18.38 6.02
N LEU A 29 -6.26 -18.55 5.92
CA LEU A 29 -5.53 -19.41 6.85
C LEU A 29 -5.49 -18.82 8.26
N GLU A 30 -5.34 -17.50 8.41
CA GLU A 30 -5.46 -16.81 9.70
C GLU A 30 -6.88 -16.92 10.28
N SER A 31 -7.91 -16.80 9.45
CA SER A 31 -9.32 -16.98 9.86
C SER A 31 -9.63 -18.40 10.36
N ARG A 32 -8.74 -19.35 10.09
CA ARG A 32 -8.75 -20.72 10.65
C ARG A 32 -7.86 -20.88 11.88
N GLY A 33 -7.34 -19.78 12.43
CA GLY A 33 -6.50 -19.78 13.64
C GLY A 33 -5.04 -20.15 13.39
N LEU A 34 -4.55 -20.16 12.15
CA LEU A 34 -3.16 -20.44 11.83
C LEU A 34 -2.31 -19.16 11.83
N ARG A 35 -1.07 -19.28 12.27
CA ARG A 35 -0.09 -18.20 12.12
C ARG A 35 0.54 -18.28 10.75
N VAL A 36 0.45 -17.20 9.98
CA VAL A 36 1.02 -17.13 8.64
C VAL A 36 2.21 -16.19 8.57
N ASN A 37 3.11 -16.47 7.64
CA ASN A 37 4.11 -15.54 7.14
C ASN A 37 3.87 -15.29 5.66
N MET A 38 4.26 -14.09 5.22
CA MET A 38 4.17 -13.68 3.82
C MET A 38 5.57 -13.32 3.32
N MET A 39 5.89 -13.65 2.06
CA MET A 39 7.16 -13.26 1.43
C MET A 39 6.95 -12.99 -0.05
N LYS A 40 7.64 -11.97 -0.55
CA LYS A 40 7.65 -11.56 -1.96
C LYS A 40 9.04 -11.69 -2.55
N PHE A 41 9.15 -12.31 -3.72
CA PHE A 41 10.33 -12.24 -4.57
C PHE A 41 10.06 -11.39 -5.80
N ASP A 42 10.92 -10.41 -6.04
CA ASP A 42 10.84 -9.55 -7.21
C ASP A 42 12.01 -9.79 -8.17
N PRO A 43 11.74 -10.08 -9.45
CA PRO A 43 12.78 -10.53 -10.39
C PRO A 43 13.62 -9.38 -10.98
N TYR A 44 13.39 -8.12 -10.61
CA TYR A 44 14.18 -7.01 -11.11
C TYR A 44 15.56 -6.90 -10.42
N LEU A 45 16.50 -6.22 -11.10
CA LEU A 45 17.90 -6.05 -10.65
C LEU A 45 18.11 -4.87 -9.68
N ASN A 46 17.08 -4.08 -9.39
CA ASN A 46 17.20 -3.06 -8.35
C ASN A 46 17.38 -3.73 -6.99
N VAL A 47 18.24 -3.17 -6.14
CA VAL A 47 18.49 -3.70 -4.79
C VAL A 47 17.22 -3.61 -3.93
N ASP A 48 16.52 -2.49 -4.06
CA ASP A 48 15.19 -2.22 -3.51
C ASP A 48 14.40 -1.27 -4.43
N PRO A 49 13.08 -1.07 -4.22
CA PRO A 49 12.29 -0.17 -5.04
C PRO A 49 12.41 1.32 -4.69
N GLY A 50 13.19 1.69 -3.68
CA GLY A 50 13.24 3.06 -3.14
C GLY A 50 13.60 4.16 -4.14
N THR A 51 14.37 3.82 -5.19
CA THR A 51 14.75 4.74 -6.27
C THR A 51 13.91 4.60 -7.54
N MET A 52 12.94 3.68 -7.55
CA MET A 52 12.11 3.43 -8.72
C MET A 52 11.05 4.51 -8.91
N SER A 53 10.67 4.75 -10.16
CA SER A 53 9.62 5.71 -10.50
C SER A 53 8.24 5.16 -10.11
N PRO A 54 7.41 5.92 -9.35
CA PRO A 54 6.05 5.52 -9.04
C PRO A 54 5.17 5.28 -10.29
N PHE A 55 5.50 5.91 -11.42
CA PHE A 55 4.81 5.69 -12.71
C PHE A 55 5.03 4.29 -13.28
N GLN A 56 6.11 3.59 -12.93
CA GLN A 56 6.45 2.26 -13.45
C GLN A 56 6.12 1.14 -12.48
N HIS A 57 6.28 1.38 -11.18
CA HIS A 57 6.18 0.36 -10.14
C HIS A 57 5.06 0.57 -9.11
N GLY A 58 4.36 1.71 -9.20
CA GLY A 58 3.42 2.10 -8.17
C GLY A 58 4.11 2.65 -6.92
N GLU A 59 3.42 2.65 -5.79
CA GLU A 59 3.97 3.17 -4.55
C GLU A 59 5.08 2.26 -3.99
N VAL A 60 6.01 2.88 -3.28
CA VAL A 60 6.99 2.19 -2.43
C VAL A 60 6.40 2.03 -1.04
N PHE A 61 6.14 0.80 -0.64
CA PHE A 61 5.63 0.49 0.70
C PHE A 61 6.77 0.39 1.70
N VAL A 62 6.60 0.93 2.90
CA VAL A 62 7.65 0.93 3.93
C VAL A 62 7.21 0.11 5.14
N THR A 63 8.07 -0.81 5.58
CA THR A 63 7.86 -1.62 6.78
C THR A 63 8.34 -0.91 8.05
N ASP A 64 8.00 -1.45 9.24
CA ASP A 64 8.40 -0.85 10.51
C ASP A 64 9.92 -0.78 10.69
N ASP A 65 10.68 -1.74 10.16
CA ASP A 65 12.15 -1.75 10.19
C ASP A 65 12.82 -0.88 9.11
N GLY A 66 12.03 -0.08 8.39
CA GLY A 66 12.50 0.87 7.40
C GLY A 66 12.89 0.27 6.05
N ALA A 67 12.46 -0.94 5.74
CA ALA A 67 12.66 -1.47 4.40
C ALA A 67 11.70 -0.81 3.40
N GLU A 68 12.24 -0.33 2.29
CA GLU A 68 11.49 0.08 1.12
C GLU A 68 11.18 -1.17 0.29
N THR A 69 9.90 -1.42 0.03
CA THR A 69 9.41 -2.69 -0.52
C THR A 69 8.38 -2.48 -1.62
N ASP A 70 8.07 -3.55 -2.33
CA ASP A 70 7.01 -3.57 -3.34
C ASP A 70 5.62 -3.32 -2.70
N LEU A 71 4.71 -2.74 -3.47
CA LEU A 71 3.34 -2.41 -3.04
C LEU A 71 2.52 -3.62 -2.58
N ASP A 72 2.87 -4.83 -3.02
CA ASP A 72 2.18 -6.07 -2.62
C ASP A 72 2.31 -6.34 -1.12
N LEU A 73 3.39 -5.87 -0.46
CA LEU A 73 3.50 -5.98 0.99
C LEU A 73 2.38 -5.21 1.70
N GLY A 74 1.92 -4.10 1.13
CA GLY A 74 0.73 -3.40 1.60
C GLY A 74 -0.52 -4.27 1.54
N HIS A 75 -0.71 -5.09 0.49
CA HIS A 75 -1.79 -6.07 0.46
C HIS A 75 -1.64 -7.10 1.58
N TYR A 76 -0.43 -7.61 1.83
CA TYR A 76 -0.21 -8.58 2.90
C TYR A 76 -0.60 -8.01 4.26
N GLU A 77 -0.16 -6.81 4.61
CA GLU A 77 -0.51 -6.18 5.89
C GLU A 77 -2.00 -5.84 6.03
N ARG A 78 -2.66 -5.44 4.95
CA ARG A 78 -4.10 -5.14 4.98
C ARG A 78 -4.96 -6.37 5.22
N PHE A 79 -4.53 -7.53 4.73
CA PHE A 79 -5.31 -8.77 4.79
C PHE A 79 -4.89 -9.73 5.91
N THR A 80 -3.69 -9.57 6.47
CA THR A 80 -3.13 -10.47 7.49
C THR A 80 -2.53 -9.72 8.67
N HIS A 81 -2.17 -10.47 9.71
CA HIS A 81 -1.39 -10.00 10.85
C HIS A 81 0.07 -10.50 10.78
N ALA A 82 0.49 -11.02 9.63
CA ALA A 82 1.86 -11.47 9.42
C ALA A 82 2.85 -10.33 9.69
N PRO A 83 3.87 -10.52 10.54
CA PRO A 83 4.89 -9.51 10.76
C PRO A 83 5.74 -9.36 9.50
N LEU A 84 5.80 -8.15 8.96
CA LEU A 84 6.61 -7.84 7.78
C LEU A 84 7.85 -7.03 8.15
N SER A 85 8.95 -7.37 7.50
CA SER A 85 10.26 -6.75 7.66
C SER A 85 11.00 -6.79 6.31
N ARG A 86 12.24 -6.27 6.28
CA ARG A 86 13.11 -6.36 5.10
C ARG A 86 13.40 -7.78 4.61
N ASP A 87 13.20 -8.78 5.45
CA ASP A 87 13.38 -10.18 5.05
C ASP A 87 12.18 -10.73 4.25
N ASN A 88 11.04 -10.05 4.29
CA ASN A 88 9.83 -10.47 3.61
C ASN A 88 9.71 -10.00 2.16
N ASN A 89 10.62 -9.12 1.71
CA ASN A 89 10.75 -8.73 0.31
C ASN A 89 12.20 -8.87 -0.15
N LEU A 90 12.44 -9.65 -1.18
CA LEU A 90 13.77 -9.92 -1.69
C LEU A 90 13.81 -9.81 -3.22
N THR A 91 14.68 -8.94 -3.72
CA THR A 91 14.89 -8.70 -5.15
C THR A 91 16.02 -9.55 -5.71
N THR A 92 16.03 -9.77 -7.02
CA THR A 92 17.17 -10.38 -7.71
C THR A 92 18.44 -9.57 -7.44
N GLY A 93 18.38 -8.23 -7.52
CA GLY A 93 19.53 -7.36 -7.28
C GLY A 93 20.17 -7.59 -5.92
N ARG A 94 19.36 -7.62 -4.86
CA ARG A 94 19.83 -7.87 -3.50
C ARG A 94 20.46 -9.26 -3.32
N ILE A 95 19.90 -10.29 -3.97
CA ILE A 95 20.47 -11.66 -3.94
C ILE A 95 21.85 -11.68 -4.61
N TYR A 96 21.96 -11.11 -5.82
CA TYR A 96 23.22 -11.09 -6.55
C TYR A 96 24.28 -10.23 -5.86
N GLU A 97 23.91 -9.08 -5.31
CA GLU A 97 24.80 -8.26 -4.49
C GLU A 97 25.41 -9.07 -3.33
N GLN A 98 24.59 -9.78 -2.57
CA GLN A 98 25.04 -10.61 -1.46
C GLN A 98 26.00 -11.71 -1.92
N ILE A 99 25.71 -12.35 -3.05
CA ILE A 99 26.57 -13.41 -3.61
C ILE A 99 27.90 -12.85 -4.07
N ILE A 100 27.90 -11.71 -4.75
CA ILE A 100 29.12 -11.04 -5.21
C ILE A 100 29.97 -10.60 -4.01
N LEU A 101 29.36 -10.03 -2.97
CA LEU A 101 30.07 -9.67 -1.75
C LEU A 101 30.69 -10.88 -1.04
N LYS A 102 29.97 -12.01 -0.97
CA LYS A 102 30.49 -13.28 -0.42
C LYS A 102 31.67 -13.79 -1.24
N GLU A 103 31.58 -13.73 -2.58
CA GLU A 103 32.64 -14.14 -3.47
C GLU A 103 33.91 -13.26 -3.26
N ARG A 104 33.77 -11.94 -3.22
CA ARG A 104 34.88 -11.01 -2.97
C ARG A 104 35.56 -11.22 -1.61
N ARG A 105 34.82 -11.65 -0.58
CA ARG A 105 35.37 -12.00 0.73
C ARG A 105 36.05 -13.37 0.78
N GLY A 106 35.89 -14.20 -0.26
CA GLY A 106 36.46 -15.55 -0.33
C GLY A 106 35.61 -16.63 0.37
N ASP A 107 34.35 -16.36 0.67
CA ASP A 107 33.46 -17.29 1.41
C ASP A 107 33.25 -18.61 0.65
N TYR A 108 33.45 -18.61 -0.68
CA TYR A 108 33.35 -19.82 -1.53
C TYR A 108 34.66 -20.61 -1.71
N LEU A 109 35.73 -20.22 -1.03
CA LEU A 109 37.00 -20.95 -0.99
C LEU A 109 37.58 -21.28 -2.40
N GLY A 110 37.47 -20.34 -3.35
CA GLY A 110 37.97 -20.49 -4.72
C GLY A 110 37.11 -21.36 -5.64
N LYS A 111 35.92 -21.79 -5.21
CA LYS A 111 34.99 -22.54 -6.07
C LYS A 111 34.36 -21.61 -7.11
N THR A 112 34.01 -22.17 -8.26
CA THR A 112 33.23 -21.47 -9.28
C THR A 112 31.81 -21.21 -8.73
N VAL A 113 31.41 -19.93 -8.70
CA VAL A 113 30.06 -19.50 -8.24
C VAL A 113 29.11 -19.50 -9.44
N GLN A 114 27.98 -20.19 -9.32
CA GLN A 114 27.00 -20.39 -10.41
C GLN A 114 25.59 -20.14 -9.89
N VAL A 115 24.61 -19.96 -10.80
CA VAL A 115 23.20 -19.80 -10.41
C VAL A 115 22.74 -21.02 -9.59
N ILE A 116 23.01 -22.22 -10.06
CA ILE A 116 22.82 -23.46 -9.31
C ILE A 116 24.20 -23.97 -8.88
N PRO A 117 24.47 -24.18 -7.57
CA PRO A 117 23.53 -24.08 -6.46
C PRO A 117 23.55 -22.75 -5.70
N HIS A 118 24.43 -21.78 -6.03
CA HIS A 118 24.73 -20.65 -5.13
C HIS A 118 23.56 -19.66 -5.03
N VAL A 119 23.00 -19.20 -6.17
CA VAL A 119 21.84 -18.30 -6.18
C VAL A 119 20.60 -19.00 -5.63
N THR A 120 20.34 -20.22 -6.08
CA THR A 120 19.17 -21.00 -5.60
C THR A 120 19.26 -21.31 -4.10
N ASN A 121 20.44 -21.58 -3.56
CA ASN A 121 20.62 -21.77 -2.12
C ASN A 121 20.38 -20.48 -1.33
N GLU A 122 20.83 -19.33 -1.82
CA GLU A 122 20.57 -18.04 -1.16
C GLU A 122 19.06 -17.76 -1.11
N ILE A 123 18.34 -17.99 -2.19
CA ILE A 123 16.88 -17.87 -2.26
C ILE A 123 16.21 -18.83 -1.26
N LYS A 124 16.59 -20.11 -1.24
CA LYS A 124 16.04 -21.10 -0.30
C LYS A 124 16.33 -20.76 1.16
N ASN A 125 17.52 -20.22 1.45
CA ASN A 125 17.91 -19.79 2.79
C ASN A 125 17.06 -18.61 3.26
N ALA A 126 16.76 -17.64 2.38
CA ALA A 126 15.85 -16.55 2.69
C ALA A 126 14.43 -17.06 3.04
N MET A 127 13.89 -18.00 2.26
CA MET A 127 12.61 -18.63 2.56
C MET A 127 12.60 -19.31 3.94
N ARG A 128 13.65 -20.07 4.25
CA ARG A 128 13.78 -20.74 5.55
C ARG A 128 13.93 -19.76 6.71
N LYS A 129 14.66 -18.66 6.49
CA LYS A 129 14.83 -17.60 7.50
C LYS A 129 13.48 -16.99 7.89
N VAL A 130 12.66 -16.63 6.91
CA VAL A 130 11.31 -16.06 7.16
C VAL A 130 10.40 -17.07 7.85
N SER A 131 10.48 -18.36 7.51
CA SER A 131 9.65 -19.40 8.13
C SER A 131 10.10 -19.82 9.53
N ALA A 132 11.30 -19.43 9.98
CA ALA A 132 11.87 -19.87 11.24
C ALA A 132 11.23 -19.22 12.48
N ASN A 133 10.43 -18.18 12.34
CA ASN A 133 9.78 -17.45 13.44
C ASN A 133 8.53 -18.14 14.02
N GLY A 134 8.31 -19.41 13.67
CA GLY A 134 7.26 -20.25 14.25
C GLY A 134 5.89 -20.11 13.60
N ALA A 135 5.82 -19.61 12.35
CA ALA A 135 4.59 -19.64 11.57
C ALA A 135 4.18 -21.08 11.22
N ASP A 136 2.87 -21.31 11.14
CA ASP A 136 2.29 -22.58 10.73
C ASP A 136 2.42 -22.79 9.23
N VAL A 137 2.26 -21.71 8.45
CA VAL A 137 2.36 -21.71 6.99
C VAL A 137 3.07 -20.44 6.53
N THR A 138 4.01 -20.57 5.60
CA THR A 138 4.66 -19.45 4.91
C THR A 138 4.16 -19.39 3.48
N ILE A 139 3.58 -18.26 3.09
CA ILE A 139 3.08 -17.99 1.74
C ILE A 139 4.14 -17.18 1.02
N ILE A 140 4.58 -17.66 -0.12
CA ILE A 140 5.66 -17.06 -0.91
C ILE A 140 5.15 -16.74 -2.30
N GLU A 141 5.10 -15.46 -2.63
CA GLU A 141 4.76 -14.98 -3.95
C GLU A 141 6.00 -14.81 -4.81
N ILE A 142 5.96 -15.40 -6.00
CA ILE A 142 6.99 -15.22 -7.02
C ILE A 142 6.54 -14.12 -7.98
N GLY A 143 7.26 -13.01 -7.98
CA GLY A 143 7.06 -11.90 -8.90
C GLY A 143 7.38 -12.26 -10.34
N GLY A 144 6.97 -11.41 -11.28
CA GLY A 144 7.10 -11.67 -12.71
C GLY A 144 6.08 -12.67 -13.25
N THR A 145 6.30 -13.10 -14.48
CA THR A 145 5.43 -14.04 -15.21
C THR A 145 6.19 -15.32 -15.48
N VAL A 146 5.55 -16.48 -15.29
CA VAL A 146 6.15 -17.77 -15.64
C VAL A 146 6.42 -17.81 -17.15
N GLY A 147 7.68 -18.07 -17.49
CA GLY A 147 8.22 -17.95 -18.85
C GLY A 147 9.22 -16.80 -19.03
N ASP A 148 9.20 -15.80 -18.14
CA ASP A 148 10.18 -14.73 -18.14
C ASP A 148 11.54 -15.21 -17.62
N ILE A 149 12.63 -14.77 -18.26
CA ILE A 149 14.00 -15.17 -17.91
C ILE A 149 14.34 -14.77 -16.48
N GLU A 150 13.88 -13.61 -16.05
CA GLU A 150 14.19 -13.02 -14.75
C GLU A 150 13.66 -13.87 -13.58
N SER A 151 12.54 -14.58 -13.78
CA SER A 151 11.91 -15.39 -12.74
C SER A 151 12.51 -16.77 -12.57
N LEU A 152 13.32 -17.25 -13.54
CA LEU A 152 13.83 -18.63 -13.57
C LEU A 152 14.61 -19.05 -12.29
N PRO A 153 15.51 -18.24 -11.70
CA PRO A 153 16.21 -18.64 -10.47
C PRO A 153 15.25 -18.89 -9.28
N PHE A 154 14.18 -18.10 -9.17
CA PHE A 154 13.18 -18.28 -8.13
C PHE A 154 12.33 -19.54 -8.36
N LEU A 155 11.90 -19.77 -9.59
CA LEU A 155 11.14 -20.96 -9.96
C LEU A 155 11.97 -22.23 -9.73
N GLU A 156 13.24 -22.21 -10.10
CA GLU A 156 14.16 -23.34 -9.81
C GLU A 156 14.33 -23.56 -8.30
N ALA A 157 14.46 -22.47 -7.51
CA ALA A 157 14.58 -22.57 -6.06
C ALA A 157 13.34 -23.21 -5.41
N ILE A 158 12.11 -22.81 -5.79
CA ILE A 158 10.89 -23.41 -5.23
C ILE A 158 10.68 -24.86 -5.71
N ARG A 159 11.11 -25.19 -6.94
CA ARG A 159 11.13 -26.58 -7.42
C ARG A 159 12.04 -27.44 -6.53
N GLN A 160 13.25 -26.95 -6.21
CA GLN A 160 14.18 -27.63 -5.30
C GLN A 160 13.59 -27.73 -3.89
N MET A 161 12.93 -26.69 -3.38
CA MET A 161 12.28 -26.70 -2.06
C MET A 161 11.26 -27.84 -1.95
N ARG A 162 10.42 -28.06 -2.97
CA ARG A 162 9.49 -29.21 -2.98
C ARG A 162 10.22 -30.54 -2.96
N GLN A 163 11.32 -30.68 -3.69
CA GLN A 163 12.12 -31.90 -3.68
C GLN A 163 12.73 -32.18 -2.30
N GLU A 164 13.19 -31.14 -1.61
CA GLU A 164 13.83 -31.23 -0.29
C GLU A 164 12.83 -31.46 0.85
N LEU A 165 11.65 -30.85 0.78
CA LEU A 165 10.67 -30.82 1.87
C LEU A 165 9.56 -31.87 1.73
N GLY A 166 9.32 -32.38 0.52
CA GLY A 166 8.20 -33.25 0.21
C GLY A 166 6.91 -32.51 -0.15
N ARG A 167 6.02 -33.22 -0.85
CA ARG A 167 4.74 -32.69 -1.31
C ARG A 167 3.79 -32.33 -0.17
N GLU A 168 3.86 -33.05 0.93
CA GLU A 168 3.03 -32.84 2.12
C GLU A 168 3.37 -31.54 2.88
N ASN A 169 4.49 -30.88 2.54
CA ASN A 169 4.94 -29.64 3.14
C ASN A 169 4.90 -28.44 2.18
N THR A 170 4.48 -28.66 0.94
CA THR A 170 4.52 -27.62 -0.10
C THR A 170 3.28 -27.68 -0.99
N VAL A 171 2.70 -26.53 -1.32
CA VAL A 171 1.60 -26.39 -2.29
C VAL A 171 1.98 -25.36 -3.34
N PHE A 172 1.82 -25.67 -4.62
CA PHE A 172 1.97 -24.73 -5.72
C PHE A 172 0.60 -24.25 -6.19
N VAL A 173 0.34 -22.98 -5.97
CA VAL A 173 -0.82 -22.25 -6.47
C VAL A 173 -0.40 -21.43 -7.69
N HIS A 174 -1.03 -21.66 -8.83
CA HIS A 174 -0.69 -20.96 -10.07
C HIS A 174 -1.87 -20.12 -10.55
N LEU A 175 -1.67 -18.80 -10.61
CA LEU A 175 -2.66 -17.84 -11.08
C LEU A 175 -2.56 -17.70 -12.60
N THR A 176 -3.69 -17.88 -13.29
CA THR A 176 -3.79 -17.85 -14.76
C THR A 176 -4.96 -16.99 -15.23
N LEU A 177 -5.07 -16.78 -16.54
CA LEU A 177 -6.12 -16.00 -17.17
C LEU A 177 -7.04 -16.87 -18.00
N VAL A 178 -8.33 -16.71 -17.81
CA VAL A 178 -9.41 -17.27 -18.66
C VAL A 178 -10.19 -16.08 -19.23
N PRO A 179 -9.73 -15.46 -20.32
CA PRO A 179 -10.35 -14.26 -20.87
C PRO A 179 -11.69 -14.59 -21.54
N TYR A 180 -12.64 -13.66 -21.44
CA TYR A 180 -13.83 -13.65 -22.26
C TYR A 180 -13.56 -12.90 -23.56
N ILE A 181 -13.76 -13.58 -24.69
CA ILE A 181 -13.58 -12.97 -26.01
C ILE A 181 -14.94 -12.47 -26.51
N THR A 182 -15.16 -11.17 -26.45
CA THR A 182 -16.43 -10.53 -26.80
C THR A 182 -16.92 -10.88 -28.21
N ALA A 183 -16.01 -10.92 -29.19
CA ALA A 183 -16.35 -11.25 -30.58
C ALA A 183 -16.84 -12.71 -30.75
N ALA A 184 -16.33 -13.64 -29.93
CA ALA A 184 -16.72 -15.05 -29.95
C ALA A 184 -17.78 -15.40 -28.90
N GLN A 185 -18.11 -14.46 -28.02
CA GLN A 185 -19.03 -14.61 -26.88
C GLN A 185 -18.71 -15.84 -26.00
N GLU A 186 -17.44 -16.14 -25.79
CA GLU A 186 -17.02 -17.31 -25.03
C GLU A 186 -15.75 -17.06 -24.19
N LEU A 187 -15.61 -17.82 -23.10
CA LEU A 187 -14.40 -17.91 -22.30
C LEU A 187 -13.37 -18.82 -23.01
N LYS A 188 -12.09 -18.43 -22.98
CA LYS A 188 -10.99 -19.18 -23.60
C LYS A 188 -10.02 -19.74 -22.59
N THR A 189 -9.84 -21.05 -22.58
CA THR A 189 -8.93 -21.78 -21.66
C THR A 189 -7.50 -21.92 -22.19
N LYS A 190 -7.22 -21.54 -23.43
CA LYS A 190 -5.90 -21.68 -24.05
C LYS A 190 -4.79 -20.92 -23.32
N PRO A 191 -4.97 -19.66 -22.87
CA PRO A 191 -3.93 -18.97 -22.10
C PRO A 191 -3.54 -19.73 -20.83
N THR A 192 -4.52 -20.24 -20.06
CA THR A 192 -4.29 -21.09 -18.89
C THR A 192 -3.50 -22.36 -19.25
N GLN A 193 -3.88 -23.08 -20.30
CA GLN A 193 -3.19 -24.29 -20.74
C GLN A 193 -1.73 -24.01 -21.12
N HIS A 194 -1.45 -22.92 -21.79
CA HIS A 194 -0.09 -22.52 -22.18
C HIS A 194 0.74 -22.15 -20.96
N SER A 195 0.18 -21.37 -20.03
CA SER A 195 0.88 -20.96 -18.81
C SER A 195 1.25 -22.16 -17.93
N VAL A 196 0.32 -23.13 -17.75
CA VAL A 196 0.61 -24.35 -17.01
C VAL A 196 1.64 -25.22 -17.73
N LYS A 197 1.61 -25.28 -19.06
CA LYS A 197 2.63 -26.00 -19.85
C LYS A 197 4.02 -25.40 -19.63
N GLU A 198 4.11 -24.07 -19.59
CA GLU A 198 5.37 -23.36 -19.34
C GLU A 198 5.90 -23.68 -17.93
N LEU A 199 5.04 -23.65 -16.91
CA LEU A 199 5.39 -24.03 -15.55
C LEU A 199 5.88 -25.50 -15.46
N LEU A 200 5.20 -26.40 -16.17
CA LEU A 200 5.60 -27.81 -16.28
C LEU A 200 6.96 -27.99 -16.95
N SER A 201 7.32 -27.17 -17.93
CA SER A 201 8.62 -27.25 -18.62
C SER A 201 9.79 -26.98 -17.67
N ILE A 202 9.55 -26.21 -16.58
CA ILE A 202 10.51 -25.92 -15.51
C ILE A 202 10.54 -27.08 -14.47
N GLY A 203 9.61 -28.04 -14.57
CA GLY A 203 9.49 -29.18 -13.64
C GLY A 203 8.59 -28.90 -12.44
N ILE A 204 7.70 -27.91 -12.52
CA ILE A 204 6.72 -27.58 -11.48
C ILE A 204 5.32 -27.97 -11.96
N GLN A 205 4.68 -28.91 -11.25
CA GLN A 205 3.26 -29.22 -11.40
C GLN A 205 2.46 -28.36 -10.40
N ALA A 206 1.56 -27.52 -10.89
CA ALA A 206 0.61 -26.81 -10.02
C ALA A 206 -0.30 -27.81 -9.29
N ASP A 207 -0.56 -27.56 -8.01
CA ASP A 207 -1.54 -28.30 -7.21
C ASP A 207 -2.91 -27.63 -7.29
N VAL A 208 -2.94 -26.29 -7.39
CA VAL A 208 -4.14 -25.47 -7.48
C VAL A 208 -3.98 -24.45 -8.60
N LEU A 209 -5.04 -24.26 -9.38
CA LEU A 209 -5.14 -23.21 -10.39
C LEU A 209 -6.15 -22.15 -9.94
N LEU A 210 -5.69 -20.88 -9.81
CA LEU A 210 -6.57 -19.74 -9.65
C LEU A 210 -6.80 -19.13 -11.04
N CYS A 211 -8.01 -19.29 -11.55
CA CYS A 211 -8.36 -18.89 -12.91
C CYS A 211 -9.03 -17.52 -12.90
N ARG A 212 -8.26 -16.45 -13.16
CA ARG A 212 -8.77 -15.07 -13.29
C ARG A 212 -9.71 -14.97 -14.46
N SER A 213 -10.91 -14.43 -14.23
CA SER A 213 -11.94 -14.25 -15.26
C SER A 213 -12.87 -13.09 -14.90
N ASP A 214 -13.47 -12.45 -15.91
CA ASP A 214 -14.51 -11.42 -15.71
C ASP A 214 -15.87 -12.02 -15.34
N ARG A 215 -16.02 -13.34 -15.50
CA ARG A 215 -17.28 -14.06 -15.31
C ARG A 215 -17.05 -15.37 -14.55
N PRO A 216 -18.04 -15.88 -13.84
CA PRO A 216 -17.96 -17.19 -13.21
C PRO A 216 -17.61 -18.28 -14.22
N LEU A 217 -16.76 -19.24 -13.82
CA LEU A 217 -16.37 -20.37 -14.65
C LEU A 217 -17.42 -21.48 -14.59
N PRO A 218 -18.06 -21.86 -15.73
CA PRO A 218 -18.94 -22.99 -15.77
C PRO A 218 -18.19 -24.29 -15.39
N ARG A 219 -18.91 -25.26 -14.81
CA ARG A 219 -18.34 -26.55 -14.39
C ARG A 219 -17.64 -27.28 -15.53
N GLU A 220 -18.24 -27.31 -16.71
CA GLU A 220 -17.66 -27.94 -17.91
C GLU A 220 -16.29 -27.33 -18.27
N MET A 221 -16.14 -26.02 -18.05
CA MET A 221 -14.88 -25.33 -18.31
C MET A 221 -13.85 -25.68 -17.24
N LYS A 222 -14.24 -25.77 -15.95
CA LYS A 222 -13.36 -26.27 -14.88
C LYS A 222 -12.86 -27.69 -15.19
N GLN A 223 -13.75 -28.58 -15.64
CA GLN A 223 -13.40 -29.94 -16.06
C GLN A 223 -12.40 -29.95 -17.23
N LYS A 224 -12.64 -29.13 -18.24
CA LYS A 224 -11.73 -28.99 -19.37
C LYS A 224 -10.34 -28.48 -18.93
N ILE A 225 -10.27 -27.46 -18.09
CA ILE A 225 -9.01 -26.95 -17.55
C ILE A 225 -8.31 -28.05 -16.74
N ALA A 226 -9.03 -28.71 -15.85
CA ALA A 226 -8.50 -29.79 -15.01
C ALA A 226 -7.83 -30.90 -15.86
N GLN A 227 -8.51 -31.34 -16.92
CA GLN A 227 -8.00 -32.37 -17.82
C GLN A 227 -6.74 -31.95 -18.56
N PHE A 228 -6.71 -30.71 -19.12
CA PHE A 228 -5.56 -30.23 -19.88
C PHE A 228 -4.36 -29.82 -19.03
N CYS A 229 -4.60 -29.42 -17.78
CA CYS A 229 -3.59 -28.94 -16.85
C CYS A 229 -3.16 -29.99 -15.81
N ASN A 230 -3.69 -31.21 -15.88
CA ASN A 230 -3.38 -32.33 -14.98
C ASN A 230 -3.56 -31.95 -13.49
N VAL A 231 -4.72 -31.37 -13.16
CA VAL A 231 -5.16 -31.07 -11.79
C VAL A 231 -6.54 -31.66 -11.52
N GLU A 232 -6.92 -31.81 -10.25
CA GLU A 232 -8.28 -32.24 -9.90
C GLU A 232 -9.29 -31.12 -10.26
N GLU A 233 -10.54 -31.48 -10.67
CA GLU A 233 -11.60 -30.48 -10.97
C GLU A 233 -11.79 -29.46 -9.84
N LYS A 234 -11.79 -29.93 -8.59
CA LYS A 234 -11.92 -29.08 -7.39
C LYS A 234 -10.71 -28.16 -7.13
N ALA A 235 -9.59 -28.41 -7.79
CA ALA A 235 -8.39 -27.55 -7.71
C ALA A 235 -8.39 -26.45 -8.78
N VAL A 236 -9.41 -26.38 -9.61
CA VAL A 236 -9.65 -25.27 -10.54
C VAL A 236 -10.60 -24.29 -9.88
N ILE A 237 -10.03 -23.26 -9.26
CA ILE A 237 -10.71 -22.22 -8.48
C ILE A 237 -11.00 -21.01 -9.38
N GLY A 238 -12.24 -20.53 -9.38
CA GLY A 238 -12.62 -19.31 -10.07
C GLY A 238 -12.15 -18.08 -9.30
N ALA A 239 -11.32 -17.25 -9.91
CA ALA A 239 -10.89 -15.94 -9.39
C ALA A 239 -11.60 -14.81 -10.16
N THR A 240 -12.91 -14.71 -9.98
CA THR A 240 -13.75 -13.74 -10.69
C THR A 240 -13.48 -12.31 -10.22
N THR A 241 -13.52 -11.34 -11.16
CA THR A 241 -13.43 -9.93 -10.84
C THR A 241 -14.60 -9.51 -9.93
N VAL A 242 -14.28 -8.86 -8.83
CA VAL A 242 -15.24 -8.37 -7.83
C VAL A 242 -15.12 -6.86 -7.68
N PRO A 243 -16.19 -6.14 -7.33
CA PRO A 243 -16.15 -4.68 -7.15
C PRO A 243 -15.26 -4.23 -6.00
N SER A 244 -15.17 -5.04 -4.93
CA SER A 244 -14.31 -4.76 -3.77
C SER A 244 -13.27 -5.88 -3.60
N ILE A 245 -11.99 -5.51 -3.47
CA ILE A 245 -10.90 -6.47 -3.21
C ILE A 245 -11.11 -7.25 -1.92
N TYR A 246 -11.83 -6.69 -0.95
CA TYR A 246 -12.14 -7.33 0.33
C TYR A 246 -13.13 -8.51 0.23
N GLU A 247 -13.79 -8.65 -0.91
CA GLU A 247 -14.64 -9.81 -1.19
C GLU A 247 -13.83 -11.05 -1.63
N VAL A 248 -12.60 -10.86 -2.12
CA VAL A 248 -11.79 -11.97 -2.67
C VAL A 248 -11.60 -13.13 -1.68
N PRO A 249 -11.27 -12.92 -0.39
CA PRO A 249 -11.20 -14.01 0.58
C PRO A 249 -12.51 -14.79 0.70
N LEU A 250 -13.66 -14.11 0.69
CA LEU A 250 -14.97 -14.77 0.77
C LEU A 250 -15.22 -15.66 -0.45
N ARG A 251 -14.91 -15.15 -1.65
CA ARG A 251 -15.05 -15.93 -2.89
C ARG A 251 -14.14 -17.15 -2.92
N PHE A 252 -12.92 -17.02 -2.44
CA PHE A 252 -12.01 -18.16 -2.34
C PHE A 252 -12.46 -19.18 -1.29
N ALA A 253 -13.06 -18.75 -0.18
CA ALA A 253 -13.67 -19.63 0.80
C ALA A 253 -14.87 -20.38 0.21
N ASP A 254 -15.76 -19.69 -0.54
CA ASP A 254 -16.91 -20.31 -1.21
C ASP A 254 -16.48 -21.38 -2.24
N GLU A 255 -15.34 -21.19 -2.89
CA GLU A 255 -14.71 -22.17 -3.80
C GLU A 255 -13.95 -23.30 -3.05
N GLY A 256 -13.79 -23.20 -1.71
CA GLY A 256 -13.12 -24.19 -0.87
C GLY A 256 -11.60 -24.19 -0.95
N LEU A 257 -10.99 -23.08 -1.36
CA LEU A 257 -9.54 -22.96 -1.57
C LEU A 257 -8.73 -23.27 -0.31
N ASP A 258 -9.11 -22.70 0.82
CA ASP A 258 -8.45 -22.85 2.11
C ASP A 258 -8.49 -24.32 2.60
N THR A 259 -9.63 -24.98 2.48
CA THR A 259 -9.81 -26.40 2.81
C THR A 259 -8.93 -27.29 1.90
N LEU A 260 -8.83 -26.94 0.63
CA LEU A 260 -7.99 -27.67 -0.32
C LEU A 260 -6.50 -27.52 -0.02
N ILE A 261 -6.04 -26.29 0.28
CA ILE A 261 -4.65 -26.01 0.68
C ILE A 261 -4.29 -26.81 1.94
N LEU A 262 -5.13 -26.79 2.97
CA LEU A 262 -4.91 -27.53 4.21
C LEU A 262 -4.86 -29.04 3.97
N LYS A 263 -5.73 -29.55 3.11
CA LYS A 263 -5.70 -30.96 2.71
C LYS A 263 -4.36 -31.35 2.09
N TYR A 264 -3.83 -30.53 1.16
CA TYR A 264 -2.55 -30.81 0.50
C TYR A 264 -1.35 -30.64 1.45
N LEU A 265 -1.45 -29.75 2.43
CA LEU A 265 -0.44 -29.58 3.48
C LEU A 265 -0.56 -30.62 4.62
N HIS A 266 -1.52 -31.54 4.55
CA HIS A 266 -1.81 -32.51 5.63
C HIS A 266 -1.92 -31.80 6.99
N LYS A 267 -2.65 -30.68 7.03
CA LYS A 267 -2.83 -29.86 8.23
C LYS A 267 -4.32 -29.74 8.56
N GLU A 268 -4.66 -30.00 9.82
CA GLU A 268 -6.01 -29.80 10.34
C GLU A 268 -6.11 -28.39 10.96
N ALA A 269 -7.23 -27.74 10.74
CA ALA A 269 -7.59 -26.46 11.35
C ALA A 269 -9.11 -26.32 11.42
N PRO A 270 -9.66 -25.50 12.32
CA PRO A 270 -11.09 -25.19 12.37
C PRO A 270 -11.63 -24.63 11.05
N GLU A 271 -12.93 -24.48 10.92
CA GLU A 271 -13.51 -23.68 9.84
C GLU A 271 -13.13 -22.21 9.96
N ALA A 272 -13.08 -21.51 8.84
CA ALA A 272 -12.69 -20.10 8.81
C ALA A 272 -13.78 -19.21 9.45
N ASP A 273 -13.41 -18.41 10.45
CA ASP A 273 -14.27 -17.34 10.96
C ASP A 273 -14.14 -16.09 10.08
N LEU A 274 -15.11 -15.91 9.21
CA LEU A 274 -15.16 -14.80 8.26
C LEU A 274 -16.26 -13.77 8.60
N ALA A 275 -16.80 -13.79 9.83
CA ALA A 275 -17.90 -12.90 10.20
C ALA A 275 -17.54 -11.41 10.03
N ARG A 276 -16.36 -10.98 10.48
CA ARG A 276 -15.87 -9.60 10.32
C ARG A 276 -15.68 -9.19 8.86
N TRP A 277 -15.18 -10.11 8.02
CA TRP A 277 -15.01 -9.88 6.57
C TRP A 277 -16.36 -9.76 5.85
N LYS A 278 -17.35 -10.56 6.23
CA LYS A 278 -18.71 -10.47 5.69
C LYS A 278 -19.37 -9.13 6.03
N ASP A 279 -19.25 -8.67 7.28
CA ASP A 279 -19.74 -7.35 7.70
C ASP A 279 -19.02 -6.21 6.95
N LEU A 280 -17.71 -6.30 6.78
CA LEU A 280 -16.93 -5.34 6.01
C LEU A 280 -17.44 -5.23 4.56
N VAL A 281 -17.61 -6.36 3.90
CA VAL A 281 -18.08 -6.43 2.51
C VAL A 281 -19.53 -5.92 2.40
N ASP A 282 -20.39 -6.26 3.36
CA ASP A 282 -21.77 -5.74 3.38
C ASP A 282 -21.79 -4.21 3.44
N ARG A 283 -20.95 -3.58 4.27
CA ARG A 283 -20.78 -2.11 4.33
C ARG A 283 -20.23 -1.52 3.03
N CYS A 284 -19.37 -2.23 2.32
CA CYS A 284 -18.91 -1.79 1.00
C CYS A 284 -20.04 -1.71 -0.03
N TYR A 285 -21.00 -2.65 0.04
CA TYR A 285 -22.10 -2.74 -0.92
C TYR A 285 -23.33 -1.92 -0.53
N HIS A 286 -23.52 -1.64 0.76
CA HIS A 286 -24.70 -0.96 1.28
C HIS A 286 -24.32 0.28 2.13
N PRO A 287 -23.57 1.25 1.57
CA PRO A 287 -23.26 2.49 2.27
C PRO A 287 -24.52 3.35 2.48
N LYS A 288 -24.61 4.03 3.63
CA LYS A 288 -25.76 4.92 3.94
C LYS A 288 -25.75 6.26 3.19
N ASP A 289 -24.57 6.76 2.81
CA ASP A 289 -24.32 7.99 2.04
C ASP A 289 -22.91 7.91 1.44
N GLU A 290 -22.42 8.99 0.89
CA GLU A 290 -21.07 9.10 0.32
C GLU A 290 -20.33 10.31 0.87
N VAL A 291 -19.01 10.30 0.71
CA VAL A 291 -18.12 11.42 1.02
C VAL A 291 -17.14 11.63 -0.14
N ASN A 292 -17.00 12.88 -0.61
CA ASN A 292 -16.15 13.25 -1.73
C ASN A 292 -14.86 13.91 -1.24
N ILE A 293 -13.73 13.25 -1.43
CA ILE A 293 -12.40 13.72 -1.02
C ILE A 293 -11.59 14.12 -2.25
N GLY A 294 -11.15 15.38 -2.27
CA GLY A 294 -10.19 15.87 -3.27
C GLY A 294 -8.77 15.47 -2.87
N ILE A 295 -8.09 14.70 -3.72
CA ILE A 295 -6.67 14.38 -3.55
C ILE A 295 -5.87 15.26 -4.52
N ILE A 296 -5.08 16.19 -3.95
CA ILE A 296 -4.26 17.13 -4.70
C ILE A 296 -2.85 16.55 -4.80
N GLY A 297 -2.54 15.91 -5.90
CA GLY A 297 -1.32 15.13 -6.06
C GLY A 297 -0.49 15.46 -7.30
N LYS A 298 0.66 14.79 -7.43
CA LYS A 298 1.60 14.91 -8.57
C LYS A 298 1.55 13.71 -9.53
N TYR A 299 0.88 12.64 -9.15
CA TYR A 299 0.87 11.35 -9.87
C TYR A 299 -0.54 10.81 -10.00
N VAL A 300 -1.52 11.71 -10.17
CA VAL A 300 -2.95 11.39 -10.10
C VAL A 300 -3.46 10.53 -11.28
N GLU A 301 -2.72 10.46 -12.37
CA GLU A 301 -3.04 9.62 -13.54
C GLU A 301 -2.82 8.12 -13.26
N TYR A 302 -2.08 7.76 -12.21
CA TYR A 302 -1.70 6.38 -11.89
C TYR A 302 -2.16 6.02 -10.47
N GLU A 303 -3.29 5.34 -10.36
CA GLU A 303 -3.89 4.97 -9.08
C GLU A 303 -2.94 4.17 -8.16
N ASP A 304 -2.09 3.32 -8.73
CA ASP A 304 -1.14 2.51 -7.97
C ASP A 304 -0.03 3.33 -7.31
N SER A 305 0.21 4.59 -7.75
CA SER A 305 1.13 5.51 -7.07
C SER A 305 0.64 5.97 -5.69
N TYR A 306 -0.67 5.88 -5.44
CA TYR A 306 -1.34 6.26 -4.20
C TYR A 306 -2.20 5.12 -3.64
N LYS A 307 -1.75 3.87 -3.84
CA LYS A 307 -2.53 2.68 -3.48
C LYS A 307 -2.90 2.66 -2.01
N SER A 308 -1.91 2.73 -1.11
CA SER A 308 -2.16 2.70 0.33
C SER A 308 -2.99 3.90 0.80
N LEU A 309 -2.81 5.08 0.19
CA LEU A 309 -3.61 6.26 0.49
C LEU A 309 -5.08 6.05 0.17
N LYS A 310 -5.38 5.56 -1.05
CA LYS A 310 -6.76 5.26 -1.48
C LYS A 310 -7.40 4.20 -0.59
N GLU A 311 -6.65 3.14 -0.27
CA GLU A 311 -7.12 2.10 0.66
C GLU A 311 -7.39 2.66 2.06
N ALA A 312 -6.49 3.49 2.62
CA ALA A 312 -6.68 4.09 3.94
C ALA A 312 -7.92 5.01 4.03
N LEU A 313 -8.16 5.82 2.98
CA LEU A 313 -9.41 6.60 2.86
C LEU A 313 -10.64 5.69 2.77
N THR A 314 -10.53 4.60 2.00
CA THR A 314 -11.61 3.60 1.86
C THR A 314 -11.93 2.94 3.20
N HIS A 315 -10.89 2.55 3.98
CA HIS A 315 -11.08 1.99 5.33
C HIS A 315 -11.79 2.98 6.26
N GLY A 316 -11.37 4.26 6.22
CA GLY A 316 -12.02 5.33 6.97
C GLY A 316 -13.50 5.49 6.59
N ALA A 317 -13.81 5.47 5.30
CA ALA A 317 -15.19 5.60 4.80
C ALA A 317 -16.06 4.38 5.18
N ILE A 318 -15.56 3.15 4.97
CA ILE A 318 -16.28 1.93 5.34
C ILE A 318 -16.58 1.90 6.85
N SER A 319 -15.64 2.35 7.69
CA SER A 319 -15.83 2.40 9.15
C SER A 319 -16.99 3.29 9.57
N GLN A 320 -17.32 4.30 8.76
CA GLN A 320 -18.45 5.22 8.93
C GLN A 320 -19.68 4.79 8.12
N ASN A 321 -19.63 3.63 7.47
CA ASN A 321 -20.67 3.15 6.55
C ASN A 321 -20.94 4.13 5.40
N LEU A 322 -19.88 4.69 4.82
CA LEU A 322 -19.93 5.65 3.72
C LEU A 322 -19.24 5.08 2.47
N LYS A 323 -19.74 5.49 1.30
CA LYS A 323 -19.03 5.30 0.03
C LYS A 323 -18.00 6.41 -0.12
N LEU A 324 -16.74 6.03 -0.37
CA LEU A 324 -15.71 6.99 -0.76
C LEU A 324 -15.88 7.35 -2.23
N VAL A 325 -15.93 8.64 -2.52
CA VAL A 325 -15.74 9.23 -3.85
C VAL A 325 -14.41 9.98 -3.83
N VAL A 326 -13.51 9.69 -4.76
CA VAL A 326 -12.22 10.38 -4.88
C VAL A 326 -12.25 11.27 -6.11
N THR A 327 -12.00 12.56 -5.90
CA THR A 327 -11.74 13.52 -6.97
C THR A 327 -10.23 13.74 -7.06
N TRP A 328 -9.61 13.18 -8.10
CA TRP A 328 -8.19 13.35 -8.37
C TRP A 328 -7.95 14.69 -9.04
N ILE A 329 -7.06 15.51 -8.48
CA ILE A 329 -6.73 16.84 -9.00
C ILE A 329 -5.22 16.94 -9.13
N GLU A 330 -4.75 17.20 -10.37
CA GLU A 330 -3.34 17.46 -10.62
C GLU A 330 -2.96 18.83 -10.02
N ALA A 331 -1.95 18.84 -9.16
CA ALA A 331 -1.56 20.02 -8.42
C ALA A 331 -1.15 21.18 -9.34
N GLU A 332 -0.48 20.91 -10.48
CA GLU A 332 -0.12 21.93 -11.47
C GLU A 332 -1.34 22.67 -12.05
N GLY A 333 -2.48 21.99 -12.14
CA GLY A 333 -3.74 22.57 -12.61
C GLY A 333 -4.33 23.63 -11.67
N LEU A 334 -3.84 23.69 -10.42
CA LEU A 334 -4.25 24.68 -9.42
C LEU A 334 -3.26 25.85 -9.28
N GLU A 335 -2.21 25.90 -10.09
CA GLU A 335 -1.24 26.99 -10.06
C GLU A 335 -1.85 28.29 -10.61
N SER A 336 -1.73 29.36 -9.85
CA SER A 336 -2.24 30.70 -10.22
C SER A 336 -1.31 31.40 -11.19
N LYS A 337 -1.87 32.09 -12.18
CA LYS A 337 -1.09 32.91 -13.13
C LYS A 337 -0.62 34.23 -12.52
N THR A 338 -1.37 34.72 -11.54
CA THR A 338 -1.04 35.94 -10.78
C THR A 338 -1.37 35.73 -9.30
N PRO A 339 -0.78 36.51 -8.37
CA PRO A 339 -1.03 36.36 -6.92
C PRO A 339 -2.50 36.49 -6.50
N ASP A 340 -3.30 37.24 -7.26
CA ASP A 340 -4.73 37.48 -6.98
C ASP A 340 -5.66 36.54 -7.77
N ASP A 341 -5.12 35.67 -8.64
CA ASP A 341 -5.90 34.71 -9.41
C ASP A 341 -6.41 33.59 -8.51
N ARG A 342 -7.72 33.51 -8.38
CA ARG A 342 -8.44 32.51 -7.61
C ARG A 342 -9.26 31.55 -8.49
N SER A 343 -9.00 31.49 -9.78
CA SER A 343 -9.74 30.66 -10.72
C SER A 343 -9.72 29.16 -10.37
N TYR A 344 -8.66 28.73 -9.66
CA TYR A 344 -8.52 27.37 -9.17
C TYR A 344 -9.59 26.97 -8.14
N GLU A 345 -10.22 27.91 -7.43
CA GLU A 345 -11.22 27.63 -6.40
C GLU A 345 -12.40 26.83 -6.97
N SER A 346 -12.77 27.06 -8.24
CA SER A 346 -13.84 26.34 -8.93
C SER A 346 -13.61 24.83 -9.03
N GLN A 347 -12.35 24.37 -9.03
CA GLN A 347 -12.01 22.94 -9.06
C GLN A 347 -12.10 22.31 -7.65
N LEU A 348 -12.11 23.14 -6.61
CA LEU A 348 -12.15 22.70 -5.20
C LEU A 348 -13.56 22.80 -4.62
N GLU A 349 -14.46 23.53 -5.29
CA GLU A 349 -15.85 23.66 -4.86
C GLU A 349 -16.55 22.30 -4.84
N GLY A 350 -17.38 22.10 -3.82
CA GLY A 350 -18.14 20.86 -3.66
C GLY A 350 -17.38 19.68 -3.04
N LEU A 351 -16.08 19.80 -2.80
CA LEU A 351 -15.33 18.79 -2.05
C LEU A 351 -15.74 18.80 -0.58
N ASP A 352 -15.84 17.60 0.00
CA ASP A 352 -16.16 17.42 1.42
C ASP A 352 -14.92 17.55 2.30
N GLY A 353 -13.77 17.15 1.76
CA GLY A 353 -12.45 17.28 2.37
C GLY A 353 -11.36 17.34 1.30
N ILE A 354 -10.21 17.91 1.67
CA ILE A 354 -9.02 18.06 0.81
C ILE A 354 -7.86 17.34 1.46
N LEU A 355 -7.17 16.50 0.68
CA LEU A 355 -5.97 15.78 1.11
C LEU A 355 -4.81 16.10 0.17
N VAL A 356 -3.66 16.46 0.75
CA VAL A 356 -2.38 16.59 0.04
C VAL A 356 -1.46 15.47 0.48
N PRO A 357 -1.12 14.52 -0.40
CA PRO A 357 -0.31 13.36 -0.08
C PRO A 357 1.19 13.66 -0.02
N GLY A 358 1.97 12.62 0.32
CA GLY A 358 3.41 12.60 0.17
C GLY A 358 3.86 12.76 -1.30
N GLY A 359 5.09 13.21 -1.49
CA GLY A 359 5.71 13.38 -2.80
C GLY A 359 7.07 14.05 -2.70
N PHE A 360 7.78 14.15 -3.84
CA PHE A 360 9.12 14.73 -3.93
C PHE A 360 9.21 15.76 -5.07
N GLY A 361 10.17 16.70 -4.94
CA GLY A 361 10.48 17.69 -5.96
C GLY A 361 9.50 18.87 -6.03
N LYS A 362 9.84 19.85 -6.85
CA LYS A 362 9.18 21.16 -6.87
C LYS A 362 7.91 21.26 -7.73
N ARG A 363 7.61 20.26 -8.57
CA ARG A 363 6.45 20.27 -9.48
C ARG A 363 5.15 20.39 -8.69
N GLY A 364 4.23 21.27 -9.08
CA GLY A 364 2.88 21.41 -8.51
C GLY A 364 2.80 22.00 -7.09
N ILE A 365 3.92 22.47 -6.51
CA ILE A 365 3.93 22.98 -5.12
C ILE A 365 3.03 24.19 -4.95
N GLU A 366 3.05 25.15 -5.87
CA GLU A 366 2.22 26.36 -5.75
C GLU A 366 0.72 26.03 -5.85
N GLY A 367 0.35 25.03 -6.65
CA GLY A 367 -1.02 24.54 -6.68
C GLY A 367 -1.45 23.86 -5.39
N MET A 368 -0.55 23.09 -4.74
CA MET A 368 -0.80 22.54 -3.41
C MET A 368 -1.01 23.64 -2.37
N LEU A 369 -0.17 24.69 -2.38
CA LEU A 369 -0.32 25.85 -1.48
C LEU A 369 -1.67 26.54 -1.68
N ASN A 370 -2.12 26.69 -2.93
CA ASN A 370 -3.44 27.27 -3.25
C ASN A 370 -4.58 26.42 -2.71
N ALA A 371 -4.51 25.09 -2.85
CA ALA A 371 -5.52 24.19 -2.30
C ALA A 371 -5.56 24.22 -0.76
N ILE A 372 -4.40 24.28 -0.12
CA ILE A 372 -4.28 24.38 1.34
C ILE A 372 -4.86 25.72 1.84
N ARG A 373 -4.53 26.83 1.15
CA ARG A 373 -5.10 28.14 1.44
C ARG A 373 -6.63 28.12 1.34
N TYR A 374 -7.16 27.52 0.28
CA TYR A 374 -8.61 27.35 0.11
C TYR A 374 -9.21 26.57 1.28
N ALA A 375 -8.64 25.42 1.63
CA ALA A 375 -9.12 24.60 2.73
C ALA A 375 -9.15 25.39 4.05
N ARG A 376 -8.07 26.11 4.37
CA ARG A 376 -7.95 26.93 5.58
C ARG A 376 -8.96 28.08 5.61
N GLU A 377 -9.05 28.85 4.53
CA GLU A 377 -9.93 30.04 4.47
C GLU A 377 -11.42 29.70 4.38
N LYS A 378 -11.77 28.61 3.68
CA LYS A 378 -13.16 28.15 3.51
C LYS A 378 -13.61 27.14 4.57
N GLN A 379 -12.76 26.81 5.53
CA GLN A 379 -13.04 25.86 6.61
C GLN A 379 -13.40 24.44 6.09
N VAL A 380 -12.79 24.04 4.95
CA VAL A 380 -12.93 22.69 4.41
C VAL A 380 -11.95 21.76 5.12
N PRO A 381 -12.34 20.60 5.66
CA PRO A 381 -11.44 19.66 6.28
C PRO A 381 -10.22 19.37 5.44
N TYR A 382 -9.03 19.50 6.05
CA TYR A 382 -7.73 19.34 5.40
C TYR A 382 -6.90 18.27 6.10
N PHE A 383 -6.29 17.37 5.30
CA PHE A 383 -5.31 16.41 5.78
C PHE A 383 -4.04 16.45 4.91
N GLY A 384 -2.90 16.78 5.51
CA GLY A 384 -1.60 16.85 4.85
C GLY A 384 -0.67 15.73 5.32
N ILE A 385 -0.19 14.90 4.39
CA ILE A 385 0.70 13.77 4.70
C ILE A 385 2.10 14.07 4.15
N CYS A 386 3.12 13.98 4.97
CA CYS A 386 4.54 14.18 4.62
C CYS A 386 4.75 15.53 3.89
N LEU A 387 4.84 15.52 2.55
CA LEU A 387 4.89 16.75 1.74
C LEU A 387 3.66 17.66 2.01
N GLY A 388 2.49 17.07 2.25
CA GLY A 388 1.28 17.83 2.58
C GLY A 388 1.39 18.62 3.89
N MET A 389 2.01 18.06 4.94
CA MET A 389 2.34 18.80 6.15
C MET A 389 3.35 19.91 5.86
N GLN A 390 4.41 19.62 5.12
CA GLN A 390 5.47 20.57 4.79
C GLN A 390 4.91 21.78 4.02
N THR A 391 4.09 21.52 3.01
CA THR A 391 3.43 22.59 2.23
C THR A 391 2.41 23.37 3.07
N ALA A 392 1.72 22.73 4.03
CA ALA A 392 0.84 23.44 4.97
C ALA A 392 1.62 24.43 5.85
N CYS A 393 2.79 24.03 6.35
CA CYS A 393 3.67 24.95 7.11
C CYS A 393 4.17 26.12 6.25
N ILE A 394 4.51 25.88 4.97
CA ILE A 394 4.93 26.93 4.03
C ILE A 394 3.77 27.88 3.72
N GLU A 395 2.58 27.36 3.43
CA GLU A 395 1.37 28.17 3.20
C GLU A 395 1.09 29.09 4.39
N TYR A 396 1.11 28.50 5.60
CA TYR A 396 0.86 29.25 6.82
C TYR A 396 1.89 30.35 7.06
N ALA A 397 3.17 30.05 6.86
CA ALA A 397 4.25 31.00 6.96
C ALA A 397 4.06 32.18 5.97
N ARG A 398 3.69 31.91 4.72
CA ARG A 398 3.48 32.93 3.68
C ARG A 398 2.25 33.77 3.93
N ASN A 399 1.10 33.16 4.16
CA ASN A 399 -0.20 33.82 4.09
C ASN A 399 -0.74 34.25 5.45
N VAL A 400 -0.25 33.66 6.56
CA VAL A 400 -0.66 34.04 7.92
C VAL A 400 0.45 34.80 8.64
N CYS A 401 1.70 34.32 8.58
CA CYS A 401 2.83 34.95 9.28
C CYS A 401 3.56 36.01 8.44
N GLY A 402 3.20 36.19 7.16
CA GLY A 402 3.72 37.27 6.31
C GLY A 402 5.10 37.03 5.69
N LEU A 403 5.67 35.83 5.80
CA LEU A 403 6.97 35.47 5.19
C LEU A 403 6.78 35.08 3.72
N LYS A 404 6.63 36.04 2.82
CA LYS A 404 6.24 35.83 1.41
C LYS A 404 7.15 34.87 0.62
N ASP A 405 8.44 34.78 0.98
CA ASP A 405 9.45 33.90 0.35
C ASP A 405 9.70 32.61 1.14
N ALA A 406 8.88 32.31 2.13
CA ALA A 406 8.96 31.04 2.88
C ALA A 406 8.88 29.85 1.93
N ASN A 407 9.82 28.90 2.08
CA ASN A 407 9.93 27.76 1.17
C ASN A 407 10.60 26.54 1.83
N SER A 408 10.74 25.46 1.08
CA SER A 408 11.58 24.32 1.41
C SER A 408 12.93 24.42 0.71
N SER A 409 14.01 24.02 1.38
CA SER A 409 15.33 23.86 0.74
C SER A 409 15.34 22.77 -0.35
N GLU A 410 14.30 21.95 -0.46
CA GLU A 410 14.10 21.02 -1.57
C GLU A 410 13.70 21.73 -2.87
N PHE A 411 12.86 22.76 -2.77
CA PHE A 411 12.28 23.42 -3.93
C PHE A 411 13.08 24.64 -4.36
N ASP A 412 13.62 25.35 -3.38
CA ASP A 412 14.45 26.53 -3.58
C ASP A 412 15.57 26.59 -2.53
N THR A 413 16.78 26.26 -2.97
CA THR A 413 17.99 26.31 -2.12
C THR A 413 18.44 27.72 -1.78
N ALA A 414 17.94 28.73 -2.49
CA ALA A 414 18.24 30.15 -2.26
C ALA A 414 17.20 30.86 -1.39
N ALA A 415 16.08 30.20 -1.04
CA ALA A 415 15.04 30.79 -0.21
C ALA A 415 15.62 31.38 1.09
N GLN A 416 15.19 32.60 1.43
CA GLN A 416 15.64 33.30 2.63
C GLN A 416 15.03 32.65 3.89
N HIS A 417 13.75 32.26 3.82
CA HIS A 417 13.02 31.62 4.90
C HIS A 417 12.77 30.13 4.59
N ARG A 418 13.69 29.27 5.03
CA ARG A 418 13.62 27.81 4.82
C ARG A 418 12.83 27.18 5.96
N ILE A 419 11.49 27.18 5.83
CA ILE A 419 10.57 26.58 6.81
C ILE A 419 10.76 25.07 6.87
N ILE A 420 11.13 24.47 5.75
CA ILE A 420 11.47 23.05 5.61
C ILE A 420 12.92 22.94 5.12
N TYR A 421 13.71 22.09 5.77
CA TYR A 421 15.12 21.92 5.46
C TYR A 421 15.53 20.45 5.41
N LYS A 422 16.67 20.17 4.75
CA LYS A 422 17.21 18.80 4.65
C LYS A 422 17.70 18.33 6.03
N LEU A 423 17.41 17.08 6.37
CA LEU A 423 17.92 16.41 7.57
C LEU A 423 19.42 16.64 7.71
N ARG A 424 19.88 17.00 8.92
CA ARG A 424 21.30 17.32 9.20
C ARG A 424 22.20 16.12 8.91
N GLU A 425 21.75 14.92 9.23
CA GLU A 425 22.45 13.65 9.02
C GLU A 425 22.65 13.32 7.54
N LEU A 426 21.85 13.94 6.67
CA LEU A 426 21.92 13.74 5.20
C LEU A 426 22.71 14.83 4.48
N LEU A 427 23.30 15.80 5.19
CA LEU A 427 24.13 16.82 4.57
C LEU A 427 25.42 16.18 4.03
N GLY A 428 25.67 16.31 2.71
CA GLY A 428 26.81 15.70 2.04
C GLY A 428 26.62 14.26 1.58
N VAL A 429 25.45 13.64 1.82
CA VAL A 429 25.10 12.32 1.29
C VAL A 429 24.62 12.48 -0.17
N GLU A 430 25.33 11.84 -1.10
CA GLU A 430 25.02 11.85 -2.54
C GLU A 430 24.16 10.63 -2.97
N GLU A 431 24.25 9.53 -2.24
CA GLU A 431 23.46 8.33 -2.53
C GLU A 431 21.97 8.57 -2.33
N MET A 432 21.16 8.03 -3.25
CA MET A 432 19.71 8.22 -3.25
C MET A 432 18.93 7.09 -2.57
N GLY A 433 19.46 5.87 -2.59
CA GLY A 433 18.81 4.69 -1.99
C GLY A 433 19.12 4.57 -0.49
N GLY A 434 18.12 4.22 0.33
CA GLY A 434 18.29 3.95 1.76
C GLY A 434 18.76 5.11 2.63
N THR A 435 18.70 6.37 2.13
CA THR A 435 19.23 7.56 2.80
C THR A 435 18.15 8.50 3.36
N MET A 436 16.92 8.02 3.51
CA MET A 436 15.81 8.76 4.12
C MET A 436 15.64 8.40 5.59
N ARG A 437 14.88 9.19 6.33
CA ARG A 437 14.29 8.75 7.58
C ARG A 437 13.20 7.75 7.23
N LEU A 438 13.43 6.48 7.57
CA LEU A 438 12.63 5.34 7.14
C LEU A 438 12.12 4.54 8.34
N GLY A 439 10.95 3.92 8.16
CA GLY A 439 10.36 2.98 9.12
C GLY A 439 9.65 3.65 10.28
N ALA A 440 9.37 2.84 11.30
CA ALA A 440 8.59 3.24 12.46
C ALA A 440 9.42 4.09 13.42
N TRP A 441 8.86 5.24 13.79
CA TRP A 441 9.43 6.15 14.77
C TRP A 441 8.38 6.54 15.79
N THR A 442 8.83 6.72 17.04
CA THR A 442 7.96 7.16 18.12
C THR A 442 7.64 8.64 17.97
N CYS A 443 6.35 8.98 18.14
CA CYS A 443 5.85 10.35 18.24
C CYS A 443 5.12 10.54 19.57
N ILE A 444 5.48 11.58 20.30
CA ILE A 444 4.83 12.01 21.55
C ILE A 444 3.73 12.99 21.20
N LEU A 445 2.50 12.71 21.61
CA LEU A 445 1.33 13.53 21.36
C LEU A 445 1.06 14.52 22.49
N GLN A 446 0.69 15.74 22.14
CA GLN A 446 0.18 16.73 23.09
C GLN A 446 -1.28 16.44 23.44
N GLU A 447 -1.63 16.57 24.71
CA GLU A 447 -3.02 16.43 25.19
C GLU A 447 -3.93 17.51 24.58
N ASP A 448 -5.24 17.24 24.54
CA ASP A 448 -6.28 18.16 24.04
C ASP A 448 -6.10 18.62 22.58
N THR A 449 -5.46 17.79 21.75
CA THR A 449 -5.27 18.00 20.31
C THR A 449 -6.20 17.17 19.45
N LEU A 450 -6.32 17.50 18.16
CA LEU A 450 -7.03 16.62 17.19
C LEU A 450 -6.36 15.26 17.11
N ALA A 451 -5.02 15.26 17.04
CA ALA A 451 -4.22 14.04 17.01
C ALA A 451 -4.46 13.18 18.26
N SER A 452 -4.32 13.74 19.46
CA SER A 452 -4.55 12.99 20.71
C SER A 452 -5.97 12.38 20.76
N ARG A 453 -6.99 13.14 20.37
CA ARG A 453 -8.37 12.62 20.30
C ARG A 453 -8.53 11.50 19.28
N ALA A 454 -7.91 11.62 18.10
CA ALA A 454 -7.97 10.59 17.07
C ALA A 454 -7.40 9.27 17.56
N TYR A 455 -6.27 9.31 18.27
CA TYR A 455 -5.63 8.13 18.88
C TYR A 455 -6.18 7.74 20.24
N GLY A 456 -7.39 8.21 20.60
CA GLY A 456 -8.08 7.80 21.84
C GLY A 456 -7.43 8.25 23.13
N GLY A 457 -6.67 9.36 23.11
CA GLY A 457 -5.95 9.90 24.27
C GLY A 457 -4.59 9.27 24.52
N ALA A 458 -4.05 8.51 23.56
CA ALA A 458 -2.68 8.01 23.64
C ALA A 458 -1.68 9.18 23.76
N THR A 459 -0.65 9.01 24.57
CA THR A 459 0.44 9.98 24.75
C THR A 459 1.63 9.70 23.83
N GLU A 460 1.74 8.46 23.36
CA GLU A 460 2.80 7.97 22.49
C GLU A 460 2.23 7.09 21.39
N ILE A 461 2.71 7.30 20.17
CA ILE A 461 2.36 6.50 18.98
C ILE A 461 3.63 6.13 18.21
N SER A 462 3.52 5.15 17.34
CA SER A 462 4.62 4.73 16.45
C SER A 462 4.12 4.73 15.01
N GLU A 463 4.75 5.53 14.15
CA GLU A 463 4.32 5.73 12.76
C GLU A 463 5.49 5.62 11.78
N ARG A 464 5.19 5.25 10.51
CA ARG A 464 6.21 5.01 9.48
C ARG A 464 6.55 6.26 8.71
N HIS A 465 7.83 6.47 8.47
CA HIS A 465 8.41 7.61 7.76
C HIS A 465 9.05 7.21 6.44
N ARG A 466 9.06 8.17 5.49
CA ARG A 466 9.77 8.08 4.21
C ARG A 466 10.04 9.48 3.67
N HIS A 467 11.04 10.19 4.24
CA HIS A 467 11.34 11.57 3.82
C HIS A 467 12.78 11.97 4.15
N ARG A 468 13.25 13.07 3.52
CA ARG A 468 14.58 13.68 3.70
C ARG A 468 14.53 15.09 4.29
N TYR A 469 13.36 15.68 4.34
CA TYR A 469 13.17 17.08 4.75
C TYR A 469 12.25 17.13 5.95
N GLU A 470 12.55 18.12 6.82
CA GLU A 470 11.89 18.28 8.12
C GLU A 470 11.50 19.72 8.36
N PHE A 471 10.56 19.94 9.28
CA PHE A 471 10.20 21.27 9.78
C PHE A 471 11.40 21.93 10.49
N ASN A 472 11.69 23.19 10.13
CA ASN A 472 12.76 23.96 10.76
C ASN A 472 12.24 24.63 12.04
N ARG A 473 12.69 24.14 13.19
CA ARG A 473 12.26 24.63 14.50
C ARG A 473 12.65 26.07 14.80
N GLU A 474 13.55 26.69 14.03
CA GLU A 474 13.84 28.13 14.14
C GLU A 474 12.60 29.00 13.87
N TYR A 475 11.63 28.48 13.11
CA TYR A 475 10.38 29.19 12.79
C TYR A 475 9.21 28.75 13.70
N GLU A 476 9.43 27.86 14.66
CA GLU A 476 8.38 27.35 15.55
C GLU A 476 7.65 28.47 16.30
N ALA A 477 8.40 29.33 16.96
CA ALA A 477 7.82 30.44 17.74
C ALA A 477 6.97 31.39 16.87
N LEU A 478 7.37 31.61 15.60
CA LEU A 478 6.64 32.46 14.68
C LEU A 478 5.32 31.81 14.24
N LEU A 479 5.35 30.52 13.82
CA LEU A 479 4.16 29.85 13.34
C LEU A 479 3.16 29.59 14.48
N THR A 480 3.65 29.20 15.65
CA THR A 480 2.80 29.00 16.84
C THR A 480 2.22 30.31 17.37
N GLY A 481 3.00 31.40 17.33
CA GLY A 481 2.51 32.75 17.61
C GLY A 481 1.42 33.21 16.64
N GLY A 482 1.41 32.71 15.41
CA GLY A 482 0.36 32.91 14.42
C GLY A 482 -0.89 32.05 14.65
N GLY A 483 -0.83 31.02 15.54
CA GLY A 483 -1.95 30.15 15.88
C GLY A 483 -1.83 28.70 15.40
N LEU A 484 -0.77 28.34 14.66
CA LEU A 484 -0.48 26.95 14.34
C LEU A 484 -0.09 26.20 15.63
N ARG A 485 -0.54 24.97 15.82
CA ARG A 485 -0.21 24.15 16.99
C ARG A 485 0.64 22.96 16.56
N ILE A 486 1.76 22.74 17.27
CA ILE A 486 2.50 21.49 17.18
C ILE A 486 1.85 20.51 18.14
N SER A 487 1.31 19.42 17.62
CA SER A 487 0.58 18.41 18.39
C SER A 487 1.30 17.07 18.49
N GLY A 488 2.43 16.90 17.78
CA GLY A 488 3.28 15.74 17.88
C GLY A 488 4.75 16.06 17.63
N THR A 489 5.64 15.43 18.41
CA THR A 489 7.10 15.56 18.26
C THR A 489 7.80 14.22 18.52
N THR A 490 9.06 14.11 18.09
CA THR A 490 9.92 13.00 18.56
C THR A 490 10.12 13.08 20.08
N PRO A 491 10.49 11.97 20.76
CA PRO A 491 10.66 11.94 22.21
C PRO A 491 11.70 12.94 22.75
N ASP A 492 12.74 13.22 21.98
CA ASP A 492 13.77 14.23 22.26
C ASP A 492 13.39 15.65 21.84
N ALA A 493 12.17 15.80 21.31
CA ALA A 493 11.64 17.04 20.74
C ALA A 493 12.49 17.64 19.59
N THR A 494 13.33 16.84 18.94
CA THR A 494 14.16 17.32 17.82
C THR A 494 13.32 17.60 16.58
N TYR A 495 12.39 16.71 16.22
CA TYR A 495 11.58 16.84 15.02
C TYR A 495 10.10 17.04 15.34
N VAL A 496 9.42 17.81 14.49
CA VAL A 496 7.97 18.02 14.53
C VAL A 496 7.29 16.97 13.67
N GLU A 497 6.40 16.20 14.28
CA GLU A 497 5.71 15.09 13.65
C GLU A 497 4.30 15.43 13.19
N ILE A 498 3.60 16.29 13.95
CA ILE A 498 2.21 16.67 13.65
C ILE A 498 2.01 18.15 13.92
N VAL A 499 1.33 18.82 12.99
CA VAL A 499 0.83 20.18 13.14
C VAL A 499 -0.67 20.23 12.94
N GLU A 500 -1.36 21.14 13.64
CA GLU A 500 -2.80 21.35 13.48
C GLU A 500 -3.20 22.80 13.67
N LEU A 501 -4.35 23.17 13.14
CA LEU A 501 -4.91 24.52 13.28
C LEU A 501 -6.13 24.46 14.22
N PRO A 502 -5.99 24.91 15.49
CA PRO A 502 -7.11 24.97 16.42
C PRO A 502 -8.25 25.84 15.89
N GLY A 503 -9.48 25.44 16.16
CA GLY A 503 -10.67 26.18 15.70
C GLY A 503 -11.11 25.85 14.27
N HIS A 504 -10.27 25.19 13.46
CA HIS A 504 -10.68 24.64 12.18
C HIS A 504 -11.44 23.31 12.37
N PRO A 505 -12.46 22.98 11.56
CA PRO A 505 -13.20 21.71 11.67
C PRO A 505 -12.30 20.46 11.67
N TYR A 506 -11.31 20.44 10.81
CA TYR A 506 -10.21 19.49 10.78
C TYR A 506 -9.10 20.07 9.90
N PHE A 507 -7.97 20.45 10.48
CA PHE A 507 -6.78 20.85 9.75
C PHE A 507 -5.58 20.23 10.45
N LEU A 508 -5.06 19.16 9.87
CA LEU A 508 -3.97 18.38 10.44
C LEU A 508 -2.97 18.02 9.35
N GLY A 509 -1.69 18.19 9.65
CA GLY A 509 -0.57 17.70 8.86
C GLY A 509 0.30 16.77 9.69
N CYS A 510 0.71 15.63 9.12
CA CYS A 510 1.66 14.70 9.75
C CYS A 510 2.87 14.46 8.84
N GLN A 511 4.07 14.33 9.44
CA GLN A 511 5.31 14.08 8.69
C GLN A 511 5.46 12.63 8.27
N PHE A 512 4.88 11.71 9.02
CA PHE A 512 4.85 10.28 8.74
C PHE A 512 3.76 9.90 7.73
N HIS A 513 3.72 8.64 7.34
CA HIS A 513 2.81 8.04 6.36
C HIS A 513 1.80 7.09 7.04
N PRO A 514 0.68 7.61 7.58
CA PRO A 514 -0.32 6.79 8.30
C PRO A 514 -1.04 5.80 7.38
N GLU A 515 -1.02 6.04 6.07
CA GLU A 515 -1.62 5.16 5.08
C GLU A 515 -1.01 3.75 5.08
N PHE A 516 0.27 3.62 5.43
CA PHE A 516 0.94 2.31 5.47
C PHE A 516 0.45 1.40 6.61
N LYS A 517 -0.15 1.97 7.66
CA LYS A 517 -0.64 1.21 8.82
C LYS A 517 -2.15 1.00 8.84
N SER A 518 -2.88 1.53 7.87
CA SER A 518 -4.34 1.39 7.80
C SER A 518 -4.76 0.01 7.31
N LYS A 519 -5.68 -0.63 8.03
CA LYS A 519 -6.26 -1.94 7.68
C LYS A 519 -7.78 -1.84 7.54
N PRO A 520 -8.43 -2.69 6.71
CA PRO A 520 -9.86 -2.61 6.50
C PRO A 520 -10.68 -2.87 7.77
N LEU A 521 -10.21 -3.78 8.63
CA LEU A 521 -10.86 -4.10 9.90
C LEU A 521 -10.41 -3.21 11.06
N GLU A 522 -9.34 -2.43 10.87
CA GLU A 522 -8.71 -1.53 11.84
C GLU A 522 -8.25 -0.25 11.13
N PRO A 523 -9.20 0.61 10.73
CA PRO A 523 -8.90 1.85 10.01
C PRO A 523 -8.00 2.75 10.83
N HIS A 524 -6.98 3.32 10.18
CA HIS A 524 -6.07 4.24 10.86
C HIS A 524 -6.82 5.46 11.43
N PRO A 525 -6.57 5.84 12.70
CA PRO A 525 -7.36 6.85 13.40
C PRO A 525 -7.42 8.20 12.69
N LEU A 526 -6.33 8.70 12.13
CA LEU A 526 -6.31 9.99 11.43
C LEU A 526 -7.21 9.99 10.18
N PHE A 527 -7.24 8.90 9.41
CA PHE A 527 -8.14 8.77 8.26
C PHE A 527 -9.60 8.67 8.69
N ARG A 528 -9.90 7.92 9.76
CA ARG A 528 -11.27 7.82 10.29
C ARG A 528 -11.79 9.19 10.71
N GLU A 529 -11.01 9.97 11.46
CA GLU A 529 -11.42 11.30 11.93
C GLU A 529 -11.51 12.31 10.78
N PHE A 530 -10.59 12.26 9.80
CA PHE A 530 -10.67 13.08 8.60
C PHE A 530 -11.95 12.83 7.81
N ILE A 531 -12.29 11.56 7.55
CA ILE A 531 -13.55 11.18 6.88
C ILE A 531 -14.76 11.64 7.70
N THR A 532 -14.72 11.49 9.02
CA THR A 532 -15.82 11.95 9.91
C THR A 532 -16.02 13.45 9.80
N ALA A 533 -14.95 14.25 9.82
CA ALA A 533 -15.02 15.69 9.66
C ALA A 533 -15.51 16.10 8.25
N SER A 534 -15.02 15.44 7.22
CA SER A 534 -15.44 15.67 5.83
C SER A 534 -16.93 15.37 5.63
N TYR A 535 -17.42 14.29 6.20
CA TYR A 535 -18.85 13.96 6.13
C TYR A 535 -19.72 14.99 6.89
N LYS A 536 -19.26 15.49 8.03
CA LYS A 536 -19.95 16.60 8.75
C LYS A 536 -19.99 17.85 7.88
N ASN A 537 -18.91 18.20 7.17
CA ASN A 537 -18.89 19.32 6.24
C ASN A 537 -19.91 19.15 5.11
N ARG A 538 -20.00 17.95 4.52
CA ARG A 538 -21.04 17.61 3.53
C ARG A 538 -22.45 17.84 4.03
N LEU A 539 -22.76 17.35 5.23
CA LEU A 539 -24.09 17.52 5.83
C LEU A 539 -24.42 19.00 6.08
N GLY A 540 -23.45 19.78 6.54
CA GLY A 540 -23.60 21.24 6.73
C GLY A 540 -23.92 21.96 5.42
N ARG A 541 -23.27 21.61 4.31
CA ARG A 541 -23.54 22.19 2.97
C ARG A 541 -24.92 21.79 2.45
N LYS A 542 -25.31 20.52 2.52
CA LYS A 542 -26.65 20.04 2.11
C LYS A 542 -27.76 20.82 2.84
N SER A 543 -27.64 20.98 4.17
CA SER A 543 -28.62 21.74 4.96
C SER A 543 -28.69 23.22 4.55
N ALA A 544 -27.55 23.84 4.21
CA ALA A 544 -27.52 25.23 3.75
C ALA A 544 -28.17 25.41 2.36
N GLU A 545 -27.99 24.44 1.45
CA GLU A 545 -28.61 24.43 0.12
C GLU A 545 -30.13 24.23 0.19
N GLU A 546 -30.61 23.34 1.05
CA GLU A 546 -32.04 23.13 1.30
C GLU A 546 -32.70 24.41 1.85
N LEU A 547 -32.05 25.09 2.78
CA LEU A 547 -32.56 26.37 3.31
C LEU A 547 -32.64 27.47 2.25
N LYS A 548 -31.64 27.54 1.33
CA LYS A 548 -31.67 28.49 0.22
C LYS A 548 -32.77 28.17 -0.78
N SER A 549 -32.99 26.91 -1.12
CA SER A 549 -34.07 26.51 -2.04
C SER A 549 -35.46 26.85 -1.51
N VAL A 550 -35.71 26.72 -0.20
CA VAL A 550 -36.95 27.11 0.46
C VAL A 550 -37.13 28.62 0.49
N SER A 551 -36.05 29.41 0.56
CA SER A 551 -36.11 30.88 0.58
C SER A 551 -36.37 31.52 -0.80
N VAL A 552 -36.05 30.81 -1.89
CA VAL A 552 -36.28 31.26 -3.29
C VAL A 552 -37.70 30.98 -3.77
N VAL A 553 -38.44 30.11 -3.06
CA VAL A 553 -39.86 29.77 -3.39
C VAL A 553 -40.85 30.63 -2.61
N ARG A 554 -40.39 31.54 -1.78
CA ARG A 554 -41.18 32.60 -1.15
C ARG A 554 -40.90 33.96 -1.80
#